data_d1eb068bba3f1465eb5b2fd4a1f30f4f
#
_entry.id   d1eb068bba3f1465eb5b2fd4a1f30f4f
#
_cell.length_a   1.000
_cell.length_b   1.000
_cell.length_c   1.000
_cell.angle_alpha   90.00
_cell.angle_beta   90.00
_cell.angle_gamma   90.00
#
_symmetry.space_group_name_H-M   'P 1'
#
loop_
_entity.id
_entity.type
_entity.pdbx_description
1 polymer ?
#
loop_
_entity_poly.entity_id
_entity_poly.type
_entity_poly.pdbx_seq_one_letter_code
_entity_poly.pdbx_strand_id
1 'polypeptide(L)'
;MKVPLIASINKRTINLETKQLMVKMYRNGQAEAVESPYIPYFYTEDEHGETKKLIASDKTVQLKKHLYIPGKDHVPRHALFDGGREALLERLCIEHPKFFADYPNDKDVKCLVFDIETHSPDGTFPFGEKYPIVAIGIVTSTGERKVFLWDNENEDDSKLLWDFANYVQEYDPDIIAGWNLVGYDIPQILHRVRYNHINETQYKKHLNRDGSDWGYEPPRDNRELKMNAGGRVILDLLRWARLDYSLSGLPRGLKQVSQAFGLDPIELDFAHKTLMDYPLSTIQEYVLSDVDCTMFMYNHYFPQIQYVAEVLCVPLATYVNAPSSYITKILQGRSLFEQGIVALNRNKERHPEIFRFDKGNYQAAHIELYRQGYEAENYKVDFSSYYPSIAMALNLGPDTTRIVGYDEYTPDIEFKDGILYVPDNKVNKRLMLSIDIDKKSCLYTMCNEFKEMRKPYKLGKTKEDKSKSNALKIMVNTFYGANANPYISYGDMGVGLTITAV
;
A
#
# COMPACT_ATOMS: atom_id res chain seq x y z
N MET A 1 -1.80 -14.39 13.12
CA MET A 1 -2.25 -13.60 11.93
C MET A 1 -3.13 -14.49 11.06
N LYS A 2 -4.27 -14.01 10.58
CA LYS A 2 -5.27 -14.80 9.82
C LYS A 2 -4.96 -14.97 8.32
N VAL A 3 -3.81 -14.51 7.88
CA VAL A 3 -3.33 -14.64 6.49
C VAL A 3 -1.84 -14.98 6.48
N PRO A 4 -1.26 -15.53 5.40
CA PRO A 4 0.16 -15.78 5.32
C PRO A 4 0.96 -14.47 5.31
N LEU A 5 2.22 -14.54 5.74
CA LEU A 5 3.13 -13.38 5.73
C LEU A 5 3.44 -12.94 4.30
N ILE A 6 3.77 -13.89 3.45
CA ILE A 6 4.16 -13.65 2.06
C ILE A 6 3.49 -14.68 1.18
N ALA A 7 3.06 -14.26 0.00
CA ALA A 7 2.73 -15.14 -1.10
C ALA A 7 3.31 -14.59 -2.41
N SER A 8 3.80 -15.47 -3.23
CA SER A 8 4.31 -15.15 -4.56
C SER A 8 3.85 -16.18 -5.57
N ILE A 9 3.65 -15.73 -6.79
CA ILE A 9 3.35 -16.58 -7.93
C ILE A 9 4.53 -16.52 -8.89
N ASN A 10 5.18 -17.65 -9.09
CA ASN A 10 6.13 -17.78 -10.18
C ASN A 10 5.36 -18.20 -11.43
N LYS A 11 5.42 -17.40 -12.49
CA LYS A 11 4.78 -17.69 -13.79
C LYS A 11 5.15 -19.05 -14.40
N ARG A 12 6.23 -19.68 -13.90
CA ARG A 12 6.69 -21.01 -14.34
C ARG A 12 6.14 -22.16 -13.47
N THR A 13 5.50 -21.85 -12.34
CA THR A 13 4.95 -22.86 -11.44
C THR A 13 3.43 -22.93 -11.61
N ILE A 14 3.03 -23.61 -12.66
CA ILE A 14 1.64 -23.98 -12.93
C ILE A 14 1.57 -25.50 -12.93
N ASN A 15 0.58 -26.04 -12.28
CA ASN A 15 0.24 -27.45 -12.46
C ASN A 15 -0.21 -27.65 -13.92
N LEU A 16 0.54 -28.44 -14.69
CA LEU A 16 0.30 -28.59 -16.13
C LEU A 16 -0.98 -29.41 -16.44
N GLU A 17 -1.41 -30.24 -15.50
CA GLU A 17 -2.62 -31.06 -15.66
C GLU A 17 -3.87 -30.23 -15.35
N THR A 18 -3.88 -29.54 -14.22
CA THR A 18 -5.03 -28.74 -13.77
C THR A 18 -5.04 -27.32 -14.36
N LYS A 19 -3.91 -26.81 -14.87
CA LYS A 19 -3.66 -25.42 -15.29
C LYS A 19 -3.80 -24.40 -14.16
N GLN A 20 -3.88 -24.85 -12.92
CA GLN A 20 -3.99 -23.99 -11.74
C GLN A 20 -2.63 -23.40 -11.38
N LEU A 21 -2.65 -22.18 -10.83
CA LEU A 21 -1.44 -21.52 -10.35
C LEU A 21 -0.94 -22.16 -9.05
N MET A 22 0.36 -22.43 -9.00
CA MET A 22 1.05 -22.75 -7.76
C MET A 22 1.45 -21.46 -7.04
N VAL A 23 1.02 -21.31 -5.81
CA VAL A 23 1.36 -20.19 -4.94
C VAL A 23 2.39 -20.65 -3.92
N LYS A 24 3.57 -20.03 -3.94
CA LYS A 24 4.57 -20.20 -2.89
C LYS A 24 4.24 -19.25 -1.74
N MET A 25 4.00 -19.78 -0.56
CA MET A 25 3.67 -19.00 0.64
C MET A 25 4.74 -19.19 1.72
N TYR A 26 4.91 -18.16 2.55
CA TYR A 26 5.69 -18.21 3.77
C TYR A 26 4.76 -17.97 4.95
N ARG A 27 4.64 -18.97 5.80
CA ARG A 27 3.88 -18.92 7.05
C ARG A 27 4.53 -19.83 8.09
N ASN A 28 4.35 -19.50 9.35
CA ASN A 28 4.89 -20.30 10.46
C ASN A 28 6.40 -20.55 10.37
N GLY A 29 7.16 -19.62 9.74
CA GLY A 29 8.60 -19.74 9.53
C GLY A 29 9.03 -20.71 8.41
N GLN A 30 8.08 -21.20 7.59
CA GLN A 30 8.36 -22.17 6.53
C GLN A 30 7.78 -21.74 5.19
N ALA A 31 8.44 -22.18 4.12
CA ALA A 31 7.92 -22.05 2.76
C ALA A 31 7.11 -23.28 2.38
N GLU A 32 5.95 -23.08 1.80
CA GLU A 32 5.13 -24.13 1.21
C GLU A 32 4.64 -23.75 -0.18
N ALA A 33 4.39 -24.70 -1.05
CA ALA A 33 3.79 -24.49 -2.35
C ALA A 33 2.40 -25.12 -2.36
N VAL A 34 1.40 -24.30 -2.69
CA VAL A 34 0.00 -24.68 -2.65
C VAL A 34 -0.64 -24.45 -4.01
N GLU A 35 -1.44 -25.36 -4.47
CA GLU A 35 -2.25 -25.21 -5.66
C GLU A 35 -3.44 -24.30 -5.38
N SER A 36 -3.55 -23.20 -6.16
CA SER A 36 -4.65 -22.27 -6.02
C SER A 36 -5.85 -22.69 -6.88
N PRO A 37 -7.08 -22.30 -6.54
CA PRO A 37 -8.24 -22.55 -7.37
C PRO A 37 -8.27 -21.70 -8.65
N TYR A 38 -7.35 -20.72 -8.78
CA TYR A 38 -7.33 -19.76 -9.88
C TYR A 38 -6.60 -20.32 -11.11
N ILE A 39 -7.28 -20.29 -12.25
CA ILE A 39 -6.73 -20.62 -13.56
C ILE A 39 -6.63 -19.34 -14.37
N PRO A 40 -5.43 -18.96 -14.86
CA PRO A 40 -5.25 -17.73 -15.66
C PRO A 40 -6.07 -17.75 -16.94
N TYR A 41 -6.67 -16.60 -17.27
CA TYR A 41 -7.45 -16.43 -18.48
C TYR A 41 -7.36 -15.03 -19.07
N PHE A 42 -7.76 -14.90 -20.32
CA PHE A 42 -8.06 -13.66 -21.01
C PHE A 42 -9.34 -13.80 -21.82
N TYR A 43 -9.84 -12.72 -22.34
CA TYR A 43 -11.01 -12.71 -23.22
C TYR A 43 -10.61 -12.29 -24.64
N THR A 44 -11.41 -12.74 -25.61
CA THR A 44 -11.50 -12.15 -26.94
C THR A 44 -12.95 -11.81 -27.22
N GLU A 45 -13.21 -10.81 -28.06
CA GLU A 45 -14.55 -10.58 -28.59
C GLU A 45 -14.94 -11.74 -29.49
N ASP A 46 -16.16 -12.26 -29.31
CA ASP A 46 -16.67 -13.43 -30.05
C ASP A 46 -18.20 -13.39 -30.04
N GLU A 47 -18.83 -13.39 -31.19
CA GLU A 47 -20.29 -13.32 -31.34
C GLU A 47 -21.05 -14.46 -30.63
N HIS A 48 -20.39 -15.59 -30.39
CA HIS A 48 -20.91 -16.74 -29.67
C HIS A 48 -20.40 -16.83 -28.21
N GLY A 49 -19.74 -15.76 -27.72
CA GLY A 49 -19.21 -15.69 -26.38
C GLY A 49 -20.27 -15.45 -25.30
N GLU A 50 -19.84 -15.44 -24.05
CA GLU A 50 -20.72 -15.06 -22.93
C GLU A 50 -21.00 -13.57 -22.96
N THR A 51 -22.26 -13.19 -22.70
CA THR A 51 -22.62 -11.77 -22.51
C THR A 51 -22.11 -11.27 -21.17
N LYS A 52 -21.25 -10.28 -21.17
CA LYS A 52 -20.75 -9.61 -19.98
C LYS A 52 -21.15 -8.16 -19.94
N LYS A 53 -21.60 -7.67 -18.78
CA LYS A 53 -21.86 -6.25 -18.54
C LYS A 53 -20.55 -5.50 -18.33
N LEU A 54 -20.40 -4.35 -18.97
CA LEU A 54 -19.25 -3.46 -18.76
C LEU A 54 -19.47 -2.57 -17.52
N ILE A 55 -18.39 -2.32 -16.82
CA ILE A 55 -18.35 -1.38 -15.69
C ILE A 55 -18.80 0.02 -16.13
N ALA A 56 -19.54 0.71 -15.27
CA ALA A 56 -20.02 2.09 -15.47
C ALA A 56 -20.74 2.31 -16.83
N SER A 57 -21.43 1.30 -17.33
CA SER A 57 -22.05 1.31 -18.65
C SER A 57 -23.31 0.45 -18.69
N ASP A 58 -24.23 0.77 -19.60
CA ASP A 58 -25.34 -0.12 -19.99
C ASP A 58 -24.96 -1.14 -21.03
N LYS A 59 -23.75 -0.99 -21.60
CA LYS A 59 -23.27 -1.86 -22.68
C LYS A 59 -22.94 -3.22 -22.15
N THR A 60 -23.26 -4.21 -22.96
CA THR A 60 -22.79 -5.58 -22.82
C THR A 60 -21.87 -5.90 -23.99
N VAL A 61 -20.96 -6.84 -23.76
CA VAL A 61 -20.07 -7.36 -24.78
C VAL A 61 -20.14 -8.87 -24.80
N GLN A 62 -19.97 -9.46 -25.96
CA GLN A 62 -19.86 -10.89 -26.13
C GLN A 62 -18.38 -11.28 -26.05
N LEU A 63 -18.03 -12.07 -25.04
CA LEU A 63 -16.65 -12.42 -24.74
C LEU A 63 -16.46 -13.93 -24.65
N LYS A 64 -15.48 -14.44 -25.33
CA LYS A 64 -15.01 -15.81 -25.19
C LYS A 64 -13.83 -15.87 -24.24
N LYS A 65 -13.97 -16.66 -23.19
CA LYS A 65 -12.92 -16.89 -22.19
C LYS A 65 -11.93 -17.92 -22.68
N HIS A 66 -10.65 -17.58 -22.63
CA HIS A 66 -9.53 -18.45 -23.01
C HIS A 66 -8.63 -18.68 -21.80
N LEU A 67 -8.47 -19.93 -21.40
CA LEU A 67 -7.51 -20.32 -20.38
C LEU A 67 -6.10 -20.35 -20.98
N TYR A 68 -5.09 -19.91 -20.25
CA TYR A 68 -3.72 -19.92 -20.74
C TYR A 68 -2.70 -20.21 -19.64
N ILE A 69 -1.53 -20.67 -20.04
CA ILE A 69 -0.39 -20.87 -19.16
C ILE A 69 0.59 -19.70 -19.35
N PRO A 70 0.73 -18.80 -18.35
CA PRO A 70 1.64 -17.66 -18.44
C PRO A 70 3.09 -18.08 -18.76
N GLY A 71 3.66 -17.48 -19.79
CA GLY A 71 5.02 -17.74 -20.24
C GLY A 71 5.19 -18.99 -21.14
N LYS A 72 4.11 -19.76 -21.39
CA LYS A 72 4.10 -20.88 -22.34
C LYS A 72 3.15 -20.64 -23.52
N ASP A 73 1.91 -20.25 -23.22
CA ASP A 73 0.92 -20.06 -24.25
C ASP A 73 1.05 -18.68 -24.90
N HIS A 74 0.80 -18.64 -26.21
CA HIS A 74 0.74 -17.39 -26.96
C HIS A 74 -0.57 -16.66 -26.63
N VAL A 75 -0.45 -15.44 -26.13
CA VAL A 75 -1.61 -14.55 -25.89
C VAL A 75 -1.69 -13.55 -27.04
N PRO A 76 -2.81 -13.51 -27.79
CA PRO A 76 -2.96 -12.59 -28.92
C PRO A 76 -2.81 -11.11 -28.48
N ARG A 77 -2.35 -10.26 -29.41
CA ARG A 77 -2.19 -8.81 -29.12
C ARG A 77 -3.51 -8.10 -28.78
N HIS A 78 -4.62 -8.59 -29.30
CA HIS A 78 -5.98 -8.09 -29.08
C HIS A 78 -6.67 -8.73 -27.86
N ALA A 79 -5.97 -9.53 -27.07
CA ALA A 79 -6.51 -10.14 -25.88
C ALA A 79 -6.96 -9.07 -24.87
N LEU A 80 -8.15 -9.26 -24.32
CA LEU A 80 -8.77 -8.41 -23.33
C LEU A 80 -8.64 -9.06 -21.95
N PHE A 81 -8.29 -8.27 -20.96
CA PHE A 81 -8.17 -8.74 -19.58
C PHE A 81 -9.17 -7.99 -18.71
N ASP A 82 -9.91 -8.68 -17.89
CA ASP A 82 -10.74 -8.06 -16.88
C ASP A 82 -9.82 -7.41 -15.82
N GLY A 83 -10.02 -6.09 -15.60
CA GLY A 83 -9.13 -5.30 -14.77
C GLY A 83 -7.77 -4.94 -15.40
N GLY A 84 -7.58 -5.22 -16.68
CA GLY A 84 -6.33 -5.01 -17.42
C GLY A 84 -5.33 -6.17 -17.21
N ARG A 85 -4.05 -5.95 -17.61
CA ARG A 85 -2.97 -6.94 -17.42
C ARG A 85 -2.46 -6.90 -15.98
N GLU A 86 -3.28 -7.33 -15.06
CA GLU A 86 -2.96 -7.29 -13.63
C GLU A 86 -2.11 -8.48 -13.18
N ALA A 87 -1.51 -8.32 -11.99
CA ALA A 87 -0.74 -9.41 -11.39
C ALA A 87 -1.67 -10.60 -11.07
N LEU A 88 -1.23 -11.81 -11.40
CA LEU A 88 -1.99 -13.04 -11.17
C LEU A 88 -2.40 -13.21 -9.69
N LEU A 89 -1.55 -12.77 -8.77
CA LEU A 89 -1.84 -12.78 -7.34
C LEU A 89 -3.03 -11.89 -6.98
N GLU A 90 -3.15 -10.73 -7.63
CA GLU A 90 -4.26 -9.81 -7.43
C GLU A 90 -5.59 -10.42 -7.93
N ARG A 91 -5.56 -11.05 -9.09
CA ARG A 91 -6.74 -11.77 -9.61
C ARG A 91 -7.15 -12.93 -8.68
N LEU A 92 -6.20 -13.66 -8.14
CA LEU A 92 -6.49 -14.68 -7.12
C LEU A 92 -7.17 -14.06 -5.89
N CYS A 93 -6.69 -12.91 -5.40
CA CYS A 93 -7.31 -12.21 -4.28
C CYS A 93 -8.72 -11.68 -4.59
N ILE A 94 -9.01 -11.35 -5.83
CA ILE A 94 -10.31 -10.86 -6.26
C ILE A 94 -11.30 -12.01 -6.45
N GLU A 95 -10.94 -13.03 -7.20
CA GLU A 95 -11.85 -14.12 -7.60
C GLU A 95 -12.03 -15.18 -6.51
N HIS A 96 -11.03 -15.33 -5.64
CA HIS A 96 -11.05 -16.31 -4.53
C HIS A 96 -10.72 -15.61 -3.20
N PRO A 97 -11.63 -14.76 -2.69
CA PRO A 97 -11.35 -13.83 -1.58
C PRO A 97 -10.98 -14.51 -0.26
N LYS A 98 -11.37 -15.79 -0.08
CA LYS A 98 -11.07 -16.54 1.15
C LYS A 98 -9.84 -17.42 1.04
N PHE A 99 -9.22 -17.53 -0.14
CA PHE A 99 -8.10 -18.46 -0.35
C PHE A 99 -6.97 -18.30 0.68
N PHE A 100 -6.53 -17.07 0.92
CA PHE A 100 -5.46 -16.85 1.89
C PHE A 100 -5.89 -16.96 3.35
N ALA A 101 -7.18 -16.92 3.65
CA ALA A 101 -7.68 -17.16 5.01
C ALA A 101 -7.54 -18.63 5.45
N ASP A 102 -7.44 -19.56 4.49
CA ASP A 102 -7.22 -20.96 4.76
C ASP A 102 -5.76 -21.29 5.12
N TYR A 103 -4.86 -20.31 4.98
CA TYR A 103 -3.43 -20.44 5.24
C TYR A 103 -2.93 -19.39 6.26
N PRO A 104 -3.45 -19.39 7.50
CA PRO A 104 -3.05 -18.40 8.51
C PRO A 104 -1.58 -18.60 8.94
N ASN A 105 -0.98 -17.52 9.44
CA ASN A 105 0.25 -17.60 10.20
C ASN A 105 -0.11 -17.72 11.68
N ASP A 106 0.02 -18.92 12.25
CA ASP A 106 -0.41 -19.24 13.62
C ASP A 106 0.68 -18.97 14.65
N LYS A 107 1.94 -18.80 14.21
CA LYS A 107 3.06 -18.44 15.08
C LYS A 107 3.14 -16.94 15.28
N ASP A 108 3.73 -16.54 16.39
CA ASP A 108 4.08 -15.16 16.64
C ASP A 108 5.04 -14.64 15.57
N VAL A 109 4.79 -13.42 15.11
CA VAL A 109 5.59 -12.78 14.07
C VAL A 109 6.84 -12.20 14.71
N LYS A 110 8.01 -12.69 14.28
CA LYS A 110 9.31 -12.15 14.69
C LYS A 110 9.62 -10.89 13.88
N CYS A 111 9.83 -9.77 14.55
CA CYS A 111 10.29 -8.53 13.94
C CYS A 111 11.70 -8.19 14.40
N LEU A 112 12.52 -7.73 13.46
CA LEU A 112 13.80 -7.08 13.70
C LEU A 112 13.69 -5.66 13.13
N VAL A 113 13.92 -4.67 13.98
CA VAL A 113 14.10 -3.27 13.59
C VAL A 113 15.59 -2.99 13.56
N PHE A 114 16.07 -2.27 12.55
CA PHE A 114 17.43 -1.77 12.52
C PHE A 114 17.51 -0.34 11.98
N ASP A 115 18.59 0.32 12.32
CA ASP A 115 18.99 1.64 11.85
C ASP A 115 20.50 1.68 11.68
N ILE A 116 21.01 2.53 10.78
CA ILE A 116 22.45 2.64 10.51
C ILE A 116 22.96 4.07 10.77
N GLU A 117 24.17 4.15 11.29
CA GLU A 117 24.91 5.41 11.42
C GLU A 117 26.08 5.43 10.44
N THR A 118 26.18 6.53 9.68
CA THR A 118 27.13 6.66 8.60
C THR A 118 28.06 7.83 8.84
N HIS A 119 29.36 7.66 8.66
CA HIS A 119 30.33 8.72 8.82
C HIS A 119 30.42 9.61 7.59
N SER A 120 30.34 10.93 7.79
CA SER A 120 30.53 11.96 6.78
C SER A 120 31.68 12.90 7.19
N PRO A 121 32.91 12.65 6.73
CA PRO A 121 34.05 13.49 7.08
C PRO A 121 34.00 14.89 6.45
N ASP A 122 33.26 15.04 5.37
CA ASP A 122 33.14 16.29 4.62
C ASP A 122 31.87 17.10 4.97
N GLY A 123 31.09 16.65 5.94
CA GLY A 123 29.84 17.30 6.38
C GLY A 123 28.71 17.26 5.34
N THR A 124 28.87 16.54 4.22
CA THR A 124 27.80 16.36 3.25
C THR A 124 26.87 15.23 3.68
N PHE A 125 25.69 15.14 3.06
CA PHE A 125 24.76 14.04 3.38
C PHE A 125 25.40 12.67 3.05
N PRO A 126 25.57 11.76 4.03
CA PRO A 126 26.40 10.56 3.90
C PRO A 126 25.67 9.43 3.15
N PHE A 127 25.55 9.58 1.83
CA PHE A 127 24.91 8.56 0.99
C PHE A 127 25.84 8.19 -0.19
N GLY A 128 26.10 6.90 -0.35
CA GLY A 128 26.93 6.34 -1.41
C GLY A 128 28.17 5.59 -0.89
N GLU A 129 28.96 5.08 -1.82
CA GLU A 129 30.05 4.12 -1.53
C GLU A 129 31.15 4.67 -0.61
N LYS A 130 31.47 5.97 -0.70
CA LYS A 130 32.57 6.59 0.07
C LYS A 130 32.28 6.79 1.57
N TYR A 131 31.05 6.58 2.02
CA TYR A 131 30.66 6.83 3.40
C TYR A 131 30.52 5.53 4.19
N PRO A 132 31.49 5.20 5.08
CA PRO A 132 31.43 3.96 5.86
C PRO A 132 30.30 3.98 6.86
N ILE A 133 29.74 2.79 7.11
CA ILE A 133 28.78 2.57 8.19
C ILE A 133 29.58 2.38 9.49
N VAL A 134 29.30 3.24 10.47
CA VAL A 134 29.98 3.26 11.76
C VAL A 134 29.28 2.36 12.78
N ALA A 135 27.98 2.32 12.72
CA ALA A 135 27.17 1.49 13.62
C ALA A 135 25.94 0.96 12.91
N ILE A 136 25.52 -0.24 13.28
CA ILE A 136 24.18 -0.78 12.99
C ILE A 136 23.57 -1.14 14.33
N GLY A 137 22.50 -0.41 14.71
CA GLY A 137 21.70 -0.74 15.87
C GLY A 137 20.54 -1.67 15.51
N ILE A 138 20.21 -2.58 16.38
CA ILE A 138 19.05 -3.45 16.23
C ILE A 138 18.24 -3.53 17.52
N VAL A 139 16.93 -3.73 17.35
CA VAL A 139 16.04 -4.21 18.41
C VAL A 139 15.07 -5.24 17.84
N THR A 140 14.81 -6.29 18.60
CA THR A 140 13.93 -7.38 18.18
C THR A 140 12.58 -7.31 18.87
N SER A 141 11.57 -7.97 18.32
CA SER A 141 10.25 -8.11 18.98
C SER A 141 10.29 -8.92 20.27
N THR A 142 11.40 -9.63 20.55
CA THR A 142 11.65 -10.32 21.82
C THR A 142 12.35 -9.47 22.86
N GLY A 143 12.68 -8.20 22.51
CA GLY A 143 13.32 -7.24 23.40
C GLY A 143 14.86 -7.28 23.41
N GLU A 144 15.49 -8.10 22.58
CA GLU A 144 16.95 -8.10 22.43
C GLU A 144 17.40 -6.83 21.71
N ARG A 145 18.49 -6.22 22.21
CA ARG A 145 19.10 -4.99 21.70
C ARG A 145 20.58 -5.26 21.46
N LYS A 146 21.08 -4.86 20.31
CA LYS A 146 22.50 -5.06 19.96
C LYS A 146 22.97 -3.92 19.04
N VAL A 147 24.25 -3.62 19.13
CA VAL A 147 24.92 -2.68 18.23
C VAL A 147 26.14 -3.38 17.64
N PHE A 148 26.25 -3.32 16.34
CA PHE A 148 27.45 -3.69 15.59
C PHE A 148 28.21 -2.40 15.32
N LEU A 149 29.50 -2.37 15.67
CA LEU A 149 30.35 -1.22 15.51
C LEU A 149 31.47 -1.49 14.52
N TRP A 150 31.81 -0.46 13.79
CA TRP A 150 33.00 -0.43 12.95
C TRP A 150 34.25 -0.37 13.84
N ASP A 151 35.25 -1.16 13.52
CA ASP A 151 36.52 -1.17 14.25
C ASP A 151 37.48 -0.06 13.83
N ASN A 152 37.07 0.76 12.84
CA ASN A 152 37.81 1.92 12.32
C ASN A 152 39.15 1.58 11.66
N GLU A 153 39.34 0.34 11.18
CA GLU A 153 40.53 -0.04 10.43
C GLU A 153 40.32 0.12 8.93
N ASN A 154 41.15 0.91 8.28
CA ASN A 154 41.29 1.05 6.82
C ASN A 154 40.00 1.38 6.03
N GLU A 155 39.02 2.09 6.59
CA GLU A 155 37.71 2.39 5.98
C GLU A 155 36.91 1.13 5.56
N ASP A 156 37.32 -0.05 6.01
CA ASP A 156 36.67 -1.33 5.72
C ASP A 156 35.64 -1.66 6.81
N ASP A 157 34.38 -1.60 6.44
CA ASP A 157 33.24 -1.97 7.29
C ASP A 157 32.67 -3.38 6.96
N SER A 158 33.42 -4.20 6.21
CA SER A 158 33.00 -5.54 5.78
C SER A 158 32.62 -6.44 6.95
N LYS A 159 33.41 -6.40 8.04
CA LYS A 159 33.13 -7.20 9.23
C LYS A 159 31.80 -6.84 9.86
N LEU A 160 31.54 -5.53 10.02
CA LEU A 160 30.28 -5.02 10.56
C LEU A 160 29.09 -5.48 9.71
N LEU A 161 29.21 -5.37 8.37
CA LEU A 161 28.17 -5.80 7.43
C LEU A 161 27.88 -7.31 7.55
N TRP A 162 28.92 -8.14 7.64
CA TRP A 162 28.74 -9.58 7.80
C TRP A 162 28.24 -9.98 9.18
N ASP A 163 28.68 -9.32 10.25
CA ASP A 163 28.17 -9.56 11.61
C ASP A 163 26.67 -9.28 11.69
N PHE A 164 26.22 -8.18 11.07
CA PHE A 164 24.79 -7.87 10.95
C PHE A 164 24.04 -8.92 10.12
N ALA A 165 24.56 -9.28 8.95
CA ALA A 165 23.90 -10.26 8.07
C ALA A 165 23.80 -11.65 8.72
N ASN A 166 24.84 -12.08 9.43
CA ASN A 166 24.83 -13.33 10.19
C ASN A 166 23.79 -13.31 11.32
N TYR A 167 23.68 -12.19 12.03
CA TYR A 167 22.65 -12.04 13.05
C TYR A 167 21.23 -12.09 12.47
N VAL A 168 20.98 -11.48 11.30
CA VAL A 168 19.69 -11.60 10.62
C VAL A 168 19.36 -13.06 10.28
N GLN A 169 20.36 -13.87 9.88
CA GLN A 169 20.17 -15.30 9.64
C GLN A 169 19.87 -16.07 10.93
N GLU A 170 20.62 -15.80 12.00
CA GLU A 170 20.48 -16.49 13.28
C GLU A 170 19.14 -16.18 13.95
N TYR A 171 18.77 -14.91 14.03
CA TYR A 171 17.49 -14.50 14.61
C TYR A 171 16.30 -14.94 13.76
N ASP A 172 16.47 -14.98 12.45
CA ASP A 172 15.48 -15.35 11.44
C ASP A 172 14.16 -14.57 11.57
N PRO A 173 14.15 -13.21 11.36
CA PRO A 173 12.93 -12.41 11.46
C PRO A 173 11.97 -12.67 10.30
N ASP A 174 10.67 -12.61 10.58
CA ASP A 174 9.61 -12.60 9.58
C ASP A 174 9.48 -11.22 8.93
N ILE A 175 9.71 -10.18 9.72
CA ILE A 175 9.65 -8.78 9.32
C ILE A 175 10.97 -8.10 9.64
N ILE A 176 11.52 -7.40 8.66
CA ILE A 176 12.59 -6.43 8.86
C ILE A 176 11.97 -5.05 8.69
N ALA A 177 12.04 -4.23 9.75
CA ALA A 177 11.45 -2.89 9.77
C ALA A 177 12.51 -1.81 10.05
N GLY A 178 12.24 -0.59 9.61
CA GLY A 178 13.08 0.57 9.85
C GLY A 178 12.36 1.87 9.45
N TRP A 179 13.04 2.99 9.67
CA TRP A 179 12.55 4.31 9.29
C TRP A 179 13.27 4.82 8.04
N ASN A 180 12.57 5.03 6.95
CA ASN A 180 13.14 5.29 5.63
C ASN A 180 14.07 4.16 5.11
N LEU A 181 13.82 2.99 5.60
CA LEU A 181 14.63 1.77 5.42
C LEU A 181 14.94 1.48 3.94
N VAL A 182 13.94 1.60 3.08
CA VAL A 182 14.07 1.33 1.65
C VAL A 182 14.68 2.52 0.91
N GLY A 183 14.55 3.73 1.47
CA GLY A 183 15.09 4.96 0.89
C GLY A 183 16.54 5.25 1.26
N TYR A 184 17.02 4.73 2.37
CA TYR A 184 18.35 5.05 2.88
C TYR A 184 19.15 3.82 3.36
N ASP A 185 18.73 3.13 4.40
CA ASP A 185 19.55 2.14 5.09
C ASP A 185 19.96 0.96 4.18
N ILE A 186 19.00 0.35 3.53
CA ILE A 186 19.27 -0.77 2.62
C ILE A 186 20.13 -0.35 1.43
N PRO A 187 19.83 0.74 0.69
CA PRO A 187 20.71 1.24 -0.36
C PRO A 187 22.13 1.54 0.13
N GLN A 188 22.28 2.14 1.31
CA GLN A 188 23.59 2.46 1.86
C GLN A 188 24.40 1.21 2.21
N ILE A 189 23.77 0.21 2.82
CA ILE A 189 24.40 -1.12 3.03
C ILE A 189 24.88 -1.69 1.69
N LEU A 190 24.05 -1.65 0.63
CA LEU A 190 24.44 -2.16 -0.68
C LEU A 190 25.55 -1.34 -1.35
N HIS A 191 25.64 -0.03 -1.11
CA HIS A 191 26.76 0.79 -1.52
C HIS A 191 28.05 0.33 -0.85
N ARG A 192 28.02 0.08 0.45
CA ARG A 192 29.21 -0.39 1.18
C ARG A 192 29.59 -1.82 0.83
N VAL A 193 28.62 -2.71 0.60
CA VAL A 193 28.86 -4.07 0.07
C VAL A 193 29.67 -4.02 -1.23
N ARG A 194 29.34 -3.10 -2.15
CA ARG A 194 30.10 -2.91 -3.41
C ARG A 194 31.49 -2.30 -3.18
N TYR A 195 31.58 -1.27 -2.35
CA TYR A 195 32.84 -0.62 -2.03
C TYR A 195 33.87 -1.60 -1.45
N ASN A 196 33.44 -2.46 -0.53
CA ASN A 196 34.27 -3.47 0.11
C ASN A 196 34.48 -4.73 -0.77
N HIS A 197 34.11 -4.69 -2.04
CA HIS A 197 34.22 -5.81 -2.98
C HIS A 197 33.53 -7.11 -2.52
N ILE A 198 32.52 -7.01 -1.65
CA ILE A 198 31.67 -8.13 -1.28
C ILE A 198 30.75 -8.46 -2.45
N ASN A 199 30.57 -9.75 -2.74
CA ASN A 199 29.63 -10.18 -3.76
C ASN A 199 28.18 -9.81 -3.36
N GLU A 200 27.62 -8.78 -3.97
CA GLU A 200 26.30 -8.23 -3.65
C GLU A 200 25.19 -9.29 -3.74
N THR A 201 25.21 -10.12 -4.78
CA THR A 201 24.22 -11.19 -4.95
C THR A 201 24.31 -12.22 -3.83
N GLN A 202 25.54 -12.60 -3.42
CA GLN A 202 25.74 -13.53 -2.31
C GLN A 202 25.28 -12.91 -0.99
N TYR A 203 25.60 -11.65 -0.74
CA TYR A 203 25.20 -10.93 0.48
C TYR A 203 23.66 -10.83 0.58
N LYS A 204 22.99 -10.43 -0.49
CA LYS A 204 21.51 -10.38 -0.56
C LYS A 204 20.87 -11.75 -0.33
N LYS A 205 21.42 -12.79 -0.95
CA LYS A 205 20.94 -14.16 -0.76
C LYS A 205 21.12 -14.63 0.68
N HIS A 206 22.20 -14.20 1.33
CA HIS A 206 22.45 -14.52 2.73
C HIS A 206 21.43 -13.87 3.67
N LEU A 207 20.99 -12.64 3.38
CA LEU A 207 19.95 -11.96 4.15
C LEU A 207 18.53 -12.54 3.96
N ASN A 208 18.30 -13.32 2.90
CA ASN A 208 17.01 -13.91 2.60
C ASN A 208 16.86 -15.32 3.18
N ARG A 209 15.60 -15.75 3.41
CA ARG A 209 15.29 -17.12 3.85
C ARG A 209 15.46 -18.17 2.76
N ASP A 210 15.17 -17.78 1.51
CA ASP A 210 15.10 -18.73 0.38
C ASP A 210 16.28 -18.64 -0.57
N GLY A 211 17.31 -17.88 -0.19
CA GLY A 211 18.50 -17.69 -1.03
C GLY A 211 18.23 -16.97 -2.36
N SER A 212 17.04 -16.37 -2.52
CA SER A 212 16.72 -15.53 -3.68
C SER A 212 17.40 -14.17 -3.57
N ASP A 213 17.48 -13.45 -4.69
CA ASP A 213 17.97 -12.08 -4.69
C ASP A 213 16.89 -11.11 -4.17
N TRP A 214 17.29 -9.97 -3.63
CA TRP A 214 16.37 -8.90 -3.28
C TRP A 214 15.86 -8.20 -4.55
N GLY A 215 14.55 -8.17 -4.71
CA GLY A 215 13.90 -7.37 -5.72
C GLY A 215 13.85 -5.90 -5.28
N TYR A 216 14.96 -5.19 -5.43
CA TYR A 216 15.00 -3.73 -5.23
C TYR A 216 14.70 -3.04 -6.55
N GLU A 217 13.61 -2.28 -6.59
CA GLU A 217 13.30 -1.40 -7.70
C GLU A 217 13.57 0.06 -7.28
N PRO A 218 14.57 0.72 -7.85
CA PRO A 218 14.80 2.14 -7.58
C PRO A 218 13.57 2.96 -8.00
N PRO A 219 13.32 4.09 -7.34
CA PRO A 219 12.17 4.94 -7.65
C PRO A 219 12.27 5.43 -9.10
N ARG A 220 11.24 5.17 -9.86
CA ARG A 220 11.03 5.77 -11.19
C ARG A 220 9.88 6.77 -11.04
N ASP A 221 10.11 8.01 -11.42
CA ASP A 221 9.08 9.04 -11.56
C ASP A 221 8.17 9.23 -10.32
N ASN A 222 8.70 9.52 -9.14
CA ASN A 222 7.97 9.74 -7.88
C ASN A 222 7.15 8.53 -7.37
N ARG A 223 7.43 7.32 -7.84
CA ARG A 223 6.83 6.11 -7.28
C ARG A 223 7.47 5.76 -5.96
N GLU A 224 6.66 5.25 -5.04
CA GLU A 224 7.17 4.69 -3.78
C GLU A 224 8.16 3.56 -4.06
N LEU A 225 9.27 3.56 -3.34
CA LEU A 225 10.24 2.48 -3.32
C LEU A 225 9.56 1.18 -2.88
N LYS A 226 9.78 0.11 -3.64
CA LYS A 226 9.29 -1.22 -3.30
C LYS A 226 10.44 -2.16 -3.16
N MET A 227 10.38 -3.00 -2.14
CA MET A 227 11.36 -4.01 -1.91
C MET A 227 10.72 -5.34 -1.58
N ASN A 228 11.17 -6.39 -2.25
CA ASN A 228 10.81 -7.76 -1.94
C ASN A 228 12.07 -8.49 -1.45
N ALA A 229 12.00 -9.00 -0.24
CA ALA A 229 13.02 -9.88 0.31
C ALA A 229 12.49 -11.33 0.29
N GLY A 230 13.29 -12.26 -0.17
CA GLY A 230 12.89 -13.67 -0.27
C GLY A 230 12.58 -14.28 1.09
N GLY A 231 11.30 -14.49 1.35
CA GLY A 231 10.81 -15.09 2.59
C GLY A 231 10.71 -14.16 3.80
N ARG A 232 10.97 -12.83 3.64
CA ARG A 232 10.82 -11.82 4.71
C ARG A 232 10.01 -10.63 4.22
N VAL A 233 9.25 -10.01 5.12
CA VAL A 233 8.52 -8.76 4.85
C VAL A 233 9.44 -7.58 5.17
N ILE A 234 9.62 -6.67 4.22
CA ILE A 234 10.30 -5.39 4.46
C ILE A 234 9.24 -4.33 4.77
N LEU A 235 9.34 -3.71 5.93
CA LEU A 235 8.36 -2.74 6.42
C LEU A 235 9.01 -1.38 6.67
N ASP A 236 8.86 -0.44 5.74
CA ASP A 236 9.30 0.94 5.91
C ASP A 236 8.24 1.75 6.64
N LEU A 237 8.52 2.13 7.88
CA LEU A 237 7.58 2.80 8.78
C LEU A 237 7.35 4.28 8.43
N LEU A 238 8.31 4.94 7.76
CA LEU A 238 8.12 6.30 7.27
C LEU A 238 6.91 6.43 6.35
N ARG A 239 6.66 5.40 5.53
CA ARG A 239 5.48 5.36 4.67
C ARG A 239 4.18 5.48 5.46
N TRP A 240 4.07 4.76 6.57
CA TRP A 240 2.87 4.76 7.42
C TRP A 240 2.71 6.06 8.18
N ALA A 241 3.81 6.65 8.65
CA ALA A 241 3.82 7.98 9.24
C ALA A 241 3.38 9.08 8.25
N ARG A 242 3.71 8.94 6.96
CA ARG A 242 3.22 9.86 5.91
C ARG A 242 1.71 9.77 5.67
N LEU A 243 1.12 8.59 5.91
CA LEU A 243 -0.32 8.36 5.79
C LEU A 243 -1.10 8.70 7.07
N ASP A 244 -0.40 9.00 8.15
CA ASP A 244 -1.02 9.34 9.44
C ASP A 244 -1.41 10.82 9.49
N TYR A 245 -2.72 11.06 9.40
CA TYR A 245 -3.28 12.42 9.48
C TYR A 245 -3.09 13.10 10.83
N SER A 246 -2.88 12.35 11.91
CA SER A 246 -2.62 12.92 13.24
C SER A 246 -1.30 13.70 13.29
N LEU A 247 -0.41 13.40 12.35
CA LEU A 247 0.88 14.05 12.17
C LEU A 247 0.85 15.18 11.13
N SER A 248 -0.34 15.59 10.64
CA SER A 248 -0.46 16.63 9.61
C SER A 248 0.23 17.92 10.05
N GLY A 249 1.01 18.52 9.13
CA GLY A 249 1.78 19.74 9.40
C GLY A 249 3.13 19.52 10.11
N LEU A 250 3.44 18.30 10.55
CA LEU A 250 4.74 17.99 11.18
C LEU A 250 5.73 17.42 10.15
N PRO A 251 7.04 17.70 10.31
CA PRO A 251 8.08 16.98 9.59
C PRO A 251 8.01 15.49 9.85
N ARG A 252 8.45 14.68 8.87
CA ARG A 252 8.39 13.21 8.95
C ARG A 252 9.73 12.56 9.29
N GLY A 253 10.65 13.30 9.91
CA GLY A 253 11.85 12.71 10.50
C GLY A 253 11.50 11.84 11.72
N LEU A 254 12.29 10.80 11.97
CA LEU A 254 12.06 9.87 13.08
C LEU A 254 11.92 10.62 14.42
N LYS A 255 12.84 11.54 14.70
CA LYS A 255 12.87 12.27 15.98
C LYS A 255 11.66 13.16 16.19
N GLN A 256 11.25 13.93 15.17
CA GLN A 256 10.06 14.79 15.23
C GLN A 256 8.78 13.98 15.43
N VAL A 257 8.67 12.85 14.74
CA VAL A 257 7.52 11.96 14.90
C VAL A 257 7.54 11.31 16.29
N SER A 258 8.69 10.86 16.77
CA SER A 258 8.86 10.29 18.12
C SER A 258 8.45 11.26 19.21
N GLN A 259 8.91 12.52 19.13
CA GLN A 259 8.52 13.59 20.05
C GLN A 259 7.02 13.87 20.02
N ALA A 260 6.39 13.85 18.84
CA ALA A 260 4.93 13.99 18.70
C ALA A 260 4.14 12.87 19.40
N PHE A 261 4.73 11.69 19.53
CA PHE A 261 4.19 10.56 20.31
C PHE A 261 4.63 10.56 21.79
N GLY A 262 5.36 11.58 22.23
CA GLY A 262 5.79 11.74 23.63
C GLY A 262 7.03 10.95 24.01
N LEU A 263 7.84 10.53 23.03
CA LEU A 263 9.16 9.95 23.25
C LEU A 263 10.21 11.07 23.35
N ASP A 264 11.33 10.76 23.97
CA ASP A 264 12.48 11.66 24.11
C ASP A 264 13.73 11.06 23.44
N PRO A 265 13.82 11.15 22.09
CA PRO A 265 14.94 10.59 21.35
C PRO A 265 16.23 11.36 21.64
N ILE A 266 17.36 10.67 21.69
CA ILE A 266 18.67 11.30 21.83
C ILE A 266 18.98 12.10 20.57
N GLU A 267 19.45 13.35 20.73
CA GLU A 267 19.92 14.21 19.66
C GLU A 267 21.42 14.49 19.82
N LEU A 268 22.17 14.47 18.72
CA LEU A 268 23.57 14.84 18.68
C LEU A 268 23.73 16.18 17.93
N ASP A 269 24.73 16.95 18.30
CA ASP A 269 25.06 18.23 17.66
C ASP A 269 25.87 18.02 16.37
N PHE A 270 25.20 17.79 15.26
CA PHE A 270 25.82 17.68 13.95
C PHE A 270 26.09 19.03 13.26
N ALA A 271 25.70 20.16 13.89
CA ALA A 271 26.06 21.49 13.34
C ALA A 271 27.56 21.82 13.54
N HIS A 272 28.19 21.24 14.56
CA HIS A 272 29.56 21.54 14.95
C HIS A 272 30.48 20.30 15.04
N LYS A 273 29.92 19.10 14.94
CA LYS A 273 30.63 17.83 15.10
C LYS A 273 30.22 16.81 14.06
N THR A 274 31.15 15.96 13.69
CA THR A 274 30.85 14.75 12.94
C THR A 274 30.53 13.60 13.91
N LEU A 275 30.00 12.50 13.39
CA LEU A 275 29.69 11.32 14.23
C LEU A 275 30.95 10.80 14.94
N MET A 276 32.10 10.81 14.28
CA MET A 276 33.37 10.29 14.83
C MET A 276 34.01 11.20 15.88
N ASP A 277 33.50 12.40 16.11
CA ASP A 277 33.92 13.28 17.21
C ASP A 277 33.29 12.87 18.56
N TYR A 278 32.37 11.92 18.54
CA TYR A 278 31.74 11.39 19.74
C TYR A 278 32.38 10.06 20.19
N PRO A 279 32.40 9.80 21.52
CA PRO A 279 32.82 8.50 22.03
C PRO A 279 31.93 7.37 21.48
N LEU A 280 32.49 6.18 21.26
CA LEU A 280 31.75 5.01 20.79
C LEU A 280 30.54 4.67 21.67
N SER A 281 30.64 4.87 23.00
CA SER A 281 29.52 4.69 23.91
C SER A 281 28.34 5.62 23.60
N THR A 282 28.63 6.88 23.24
CA THR A 282 27.61 7.86 22.83
C THR A 282 26.97 7.46 21.51
N ILE A 283 27.75 6.99 20.53
CA ILE A 283 27.23 6.48 19.26
C ILE A 283 26.33 5.27 19.49
N GLN A 284 26.73 4.34 20.40
CA GLN A 284 25.89 3.19 20.78
C GLN A 284 24.56 3.60 21.40
N GLU A 285 24.57 4.53 22.36
CA GLU A 285 23.35 5.04 22.98
C GLU A 285 22.45 5.74 21.96
N TYR A 286 23.03 6.51 21.05
CA TYR A 286 22.34 7.25 20.00
C TYR A 286 21.58 6.30 19.05
N VAL A 287 22.27 5.32 18.44
CA VAL A 287 21.66 4.39 17.51
C VAL A 287 20.64 3.46 18.22
N LEU A 288 20.88 3.12 19.49
CA LEU A 288 19.87 2.37 20.28
C LEU A 288 18.61 3.20 20.56
N SER A 289 18.76 4.51 20.81
CA SER A 289 17.61 5.41 20.92
C SER A 289 16.77 5.44 19.63
N ASP A 290 17.42 5.47 18.48
CA ASP A 290 16.72 5.53 17.19
C ASP A 290 16.00 4.21 16.85
N VAL A 291 16.61 3.05 17.12
CA VAL A 291 15.91 1.77 16.94
C VAL A 291 14.80 1.54 17.96
N ASP A 292 14.90 2.06 19.18
CA ASP A 292 13.82 2.01 20.17
C ASP A 292 12.62 2.86 19.74
N CYS A 293 12.88 4.08 19.25
CA CYS A 293 11.84 4.93 18.66
C CYS A 293 11.17 4.22 17.48
N THR A 294 11.96 3.58 16.63
CA THR A 294 11.46 2.85 15.46
C THR A 294 10.65 1.61 15.87
N MET A 295 11.07 0.87 16.90
CA MET A 295 10.30 -0.24 17.47
C MET A 295 8.97 0.23 18.09
N PHE A 296 8.96 1.39 18.74
CA PHE A 296 7.71 2.00 19.20
C PHE A 296 6.77 2.28 18.03
N MET A 297 7.28 2.83 16.90
CA MET A 297 6.48 3.08 15.70
C MET A 297 5.99 1.76 15.06
N TYR A 298 6.82 0.71 15.05
CA TYR A 298 6.38 -0.61 14.64
C TYR A 298 5.19 -1.09 15.46
N ASN A 299 5.30 -1.06 16.79
CA ASN A 299 4.24 -1.46 17.69
C ASN A 299 2.97 -0.58 17.59
N HIS A 300 3.12 0.66 17.11
CA HIS A 300 2.00 1.56 16.87
C HIS A 300 1.27 1.24 15.56
N TYR A 301 1.99 1.06 14.44
CA TYR A 301 1.39 0.90 13.12
C TYR A 301 1.08 -0.55 12.74
N PHE A 302 1.90 -1.51 13.17
CA PHE A 302 1.79 -2.89 12.73
C PHE A 302 0.44 -3.55 13.02
N PRO A 303 -0.20 -3.39 14.20
CA PRO A 303 -1.52 -3.96 14.46
C PRO A 303 -2.60 -3.51 13.47
N GLN A 304 -2.51 -2.26 13.02
CA GLN A 304 -3.43 -1.71 12.02
C GLN A 304 -3.14 -2.30 10.63
N ILE A 305 -1.86 -2.39 10.24
CA ILE A 305 -1.42 -2.95 8.97
C ILE A 305 -1.85 -4.41 8.86
N GLN A 306 -1.58 -5.19 9.90
CA GLN A 306 -1.99 -6.58 10.01
C GLN A 306 -3.51 -6.74 9.86
N TYR A 307 -4.29 -5.95 10.58
CA TYR A 307 -5.74 -6.04 10.57
C TYR A 307 -6.32 -5.74 9.17
N VAL A 308 -5.77 -4.76 8.45
CA VAL A 308 -6.20 -4.49 7.06
C VAL A 308 -5.89 -5.67 6.15
N ALA A 309 -4.70 -6.26 6.22
CA ALA A 309 -4.35 -7.45 5.43
C ALA A 309 -5.30 -8.63 5.72
N GLU A 310 -5.67 -8.83 6.98
CA GLU A 310 -6.62 -9.86 7.42
C GLU A 310 -8.05 -9.61 6.89
N VAL A 311 -8.54 -8.37 6.97
CA VAL A 311 -9.86 -8.00 6.43
C VAL A 311 -9.91 -8.15 4.92
N LEU A 312 -8.82 -7.76 4.24
CA LEU A 312 -8.70 -7.96 2.80
C LEU A 312 -8.45 -9.42 2.40
N CYS A 313 -8.13 -10.31 3.34
CA CYS A 313 -7.66 -11.67 3.05
C CYS A 313 -6.56 -11.69 1.99
N VAL A 314 -5.52 -10.87 2.18
CA VAL A 314 -4.34 -10.80 1.31
C VAL A 314 -3.07 -11.06 2.11
N PRO A 315 -2.00 -11.59 1.50
CA PRO A 315 -0.72 -11.74 2.19
C PRO A 315 -0.19 -10.40 2.70
N LEU A 316 0.43 -10.41 3.89
CA LEU A 316 0.92 -9.19 4.53
C LEU A 316 1.87 -8.39 3.61
N ALA A 317 2.87 -9.04 3.01
CA ALA A 317 3.82 -8.40 2.10
C ALA A 317 3.15 -7.76 0.88
N THR A 318 2.07 -8.36 0.39
CA THR A 318 1.27 -7.80 -0.72
C THR A 318 0.65 -6.48 -0.32
N TYR A 319 0.03 -6.42 0.87
CA TYR A 319 -0.57 -5.18 1.36
C TYR A 319 0.48 -4.11 1.69
N VAL A 320 1.55 -4.47 2.36
CA VAL A 320 2.64 -3.55 2.73
C VAL A 320 3.25 -2.85 1.51
N ASN A 321 3.39 -3.56 0.39
CA ASN A 321 3.95 -3.03 -0.86
C ASN A 321 2.91 -2.42 -1.81
N ALA A 322 1.62 -2.47 -1.46
CA ALA A 322 0.54 -1.99 -2.33
C ALA A 322 0.31 -0.48 -2.17
N PRO A 323 -0.11 0.25 -3.21
CA PRO A 323 -0.56 1.62 -3.07
C PRO A 323 -1.84 1.70 -2.22
N SER A 324 -2.13 2.86 -1.62
CA SER A 324 -3.33 3.06 -0.79
C SER A 324 -4.64 2.69 -1.51
N SER A 325 -4.69 2.89 -2.82
CA SER A 325 -5.82 2.51 -3.67
C SER A 325 -6.05 1.00 -3.82
N TYR A 326 -5.11 0.17 -3.37
CA TYR A 326 -5.20 -1.29 -3.46
C TYR A 326 -6.39 -1.85 -2.68
N ILE A 327 -6.71 -1.28 -1.52
CA ILE A 327 -7.86 -1.66 -0.70
C ILE A 327 -9.13 -1.64 -1.55
N THR A 328 -9.40 -0.49 -2.16
CA THR A 328 -10.59 -0.30 -3.00
C THR A 328 -10.56 -1.20 -4.23
N LYS A 329 -9.39 -1.34 -4.86
CA LYS A 329 -9.23 -2.18 -6.03
C LYS A 329 -9.62 -3.64 -5.75
N ILE A 330 -9.18 -4.20 -4.63
CA ILE A 330 -9.52 -5.57 -4.23
C ILE A 330 -11.01 -5.68 -3.91
N LEU A 331 -11.54 -4.78 -3.09
CA LEU A 331 -12.92 -4.88 -2.61
C LEU A 331 -13.93 -4.61 -3.72
N GLN A 332 -13.75 -3.55 -4.51
CA GLN A 332 -14.62 -3.28 -5.67
C GLN A 332 -14.47 -4.37 -6.73
N GLY A 333 -13.24 -4.84 -6.99
CA GLY A 333 -13.00 -5.94 -7.92
C GLY A 333 -13.77 -7.19 -7.54
N ARG A 334 -13.81 -7.58 -6.26
CA ARG A 334 -14.62 -8.70 -5.75
C ARG A 334 -16.11 -8.51 -6.01
N SER A 335 -16.63 -7.35 -5.58
CA SER A 335 -18.06 -7.07 -5.74
C SER A 335 -18.50 -7.02 -7.20
N LEU A 336 -17.68 -6.45 -8.10
CA LEU A 336 -17.96 -6.41 -9.53
C LEU A 336 -17.83 -7.80 -10.17
N PHE A 337 -16.83 -8.59 -9.77
CA PHE A 337 -16.65 -9.95 -10.23
C PHE A 337 -17.86 -10.85 -9.86
N GLU A 338 -18.32 -10.77 -8.62
CA GLU A 338 -19.51 -11.49 -8.14
C GLU A 338 -20.79 -11.11 -8.91
N GLN A 339 -20.90 -9.87 -9.36
CA GLN A 339 -21.99 -9.37 -10.20
C GLN A 339 -21.83 -9.73 -11.70
N GLY A 340 -20.72 -10.37 -12.10
CA GLY A 340 -20.42 -10.65 -13.50
C GLY A 340 -20.08 -9.42 -14.34
N ILE A 341 -19.75 -8.29 -13.69
CA ILE A 341 -19.35 -7.03 -14.33
C ILE A 341 -17.86 -7.07 -14.63
N VAL A 342 -17.47 -6.75 -15.86
CA VAL A 342 -16.07 -6.74 -16.31
C VAL A 342 -15.54 -5.32 -16.51
N ALA A 343 -14.27 -5.12 -16.21
CA ALA A 343 -13.54 -3.86 -16.35
C ALA A 343 -12.37 -4.04 -17.35
N LEU A 344 -12.67 -4.14 -18.63
CA LEU A 344 -11.69 -4.46 -19.68
C LEU A 344 -10.62 -3.39 -19.90
N ASN A 345 -10.81 -2.18 -19.39
CA ASN A 345 -9.90 -1.06 -19.56
C ASN A 345 -9.79 -0.20 -18.29
N ARG A 346 -8.79 0.67 -18.28
CA ARG A 346 -8.57 1.62 -17.17
C ARG A 346 -9.59 2.76 -17.21
N ASN A 347 -9.80 3.39 -16.07
CA ASN A 347 -10.70 4.50 -15.88
C ASN A 347 -10.51 5.65 -16.90
N LYS A 348 -9.24 6.05 -17.15
CA LYS A 348 -8.91 7.07 -18.16
C LYS A 348 -9.30 6.72 -19.59
N GLU A 349 -9.35 5.44 -19.91
CA GLU A 349 -9.69 4.94 -21.25
C GLU A 349 -11.22 4.91 -21.44
N ARG A 350 -11.97 4.77 -20.35
CA ARG A 350 -13.44 4.83 -20.35
C ARG A 350 -13.97 6.25 -20.43
N HIS A 351 -13.25 7.22 -19.86
CA HIS A 351 -13.66 8.62 -19.75
C HIS A 351 -12.58 9.56 -20.30
N PRO A 352 -12.25 9.45 -21.61
CA PRO A 352 -11.18 10.26 -22.20
C PRO A 352 -11.48 11.76 -22.19
N GLU A 353 -12.73 12.16 -22.19
CA GLU A 353 -13.15 13.56 -22.14
C GLU A 353 -12.77 14.17 -20.79
N ILE A 354 -13.10 13.50 -19.69
CA ILE A 354 -12.76 13.94 -18.33
C ILE A 354 -11.25 13.99 -18.17
N PHE A 355 -10.55 12.97 -18.67
CA PHE A 355 -9.10 12.89 -18.55
C PHE A 355 -8.35 13.92 -19.40
N ARG A 356 -8.88 14.34 -20.55
CA ARG A 356 -8.27 15.36 -21.41
C ARG A 356 -8.09 16.71 -20.74
N PHE A 357 -9.02 17.08 -19.90
CA PHE A 357 -9.08 18.39 -19.24
C PHE A 357 -8.34 18.39 -17.90
N ASP A 358 -8.03 17.23 -17.36
CA ASP A 358 -7.39 17.11 -16.06
C ASP A 358 -6.00 16.43 -16.13
N LYS A 359 -4.96 17.25 -16.12
CA LYS A 359 -3.60 16.79 -15.83
C LYS A 359 -3.37 16.58 -14.31
N GLY A 360 -4.35 16.11 -13.57
CA GLY A 360 -4.18 15.61 -12.23
C GLY A 360 -4.63 16.47 -11.06
N ASN A 361 -5.40 17.54 -11.28
CA ASN A 361 -5.90 18.35 -10.17
C ASN A 361 -7.42 18.33 -10.07
N TYR A 362 -7.97 17.27 -9.47
CA TYR A 362 -9.30 17.36 -8.87
C TYR A 362 -9.26 18.37 -7.72
N GLN A 363 -10.15 19.34 -7.76
CA GLN A 363 -10.37 20.22 -6.64
C GLN A 363 -11.15 19.43 -5.58
N ALA A 364 -10.42 18.75 -4.69
CA ALA A 364 -10.97 18.11 -3.52
C ALA A 364 -10.80 19.08 -2.34
N ALA A 365 -11.82 19.14 -1.48
CA ALA A 365 -11.87 19.97 -0.29
C ALA A 365 -11.81 21.48 -0.57
N HIS A 366 -12.97 22.13 -0.60
CA HIS A 366 -13.05 23.58 -0.57
C HIS A 366 -12.63 24.08 0.82
N ILE A 367 -11.62 24.97 0.85
CA ILE A 367 -11.18 25.62 2.08
C ILE A 367 -11.28 27.13 1.85
N GLU A 368 -12.10 27.77 2.64
CA GLU A 368 -12.28 29.22 2.59
C GLU A 368 -12.14 29.82 4.00
N LEU A 369 -11.37 30.88 4.10
CA LEU A 369 -11.18 31.62 5.33
C LEU A 369 -12.03 32.90 5.28
N TYR A 370 -13.19 32.89 5.93
CA TYR A 370 -14.12 34.01 5.92
C TYR A 370 -13.68 35.17 6.82
N ARG A 371 -12.88 34.91 7.85
CA ARG A 371 -12.30 35.91 8.76
C ARG A 371 -10.87 35.56 9.12
N GLN A 372 -10.03 36.57 9.21
CA GLN A 372 -8.66 36.51 9.73
C GLN A 372 -8.61 37.15 11.11
N GLY A 373 -7.91 36.56 12.05
CA GLY A 373 -7.71 37.08 13.38
C GLY A 373 -7.90 36.01 14.48
N TYR A 374 -7.93 36.50 15.74
CA TYR A 374 -8.17 35.67 16.90
C TYR A 374 -9.65 35.78 17.29
N GLU A 375 -10.32 34.63 17.44
CA GLU A 375 -11.69 34.52 17.95
C GLU A 375 -11.64 33.78 19.28
N ALA A 376 -12.32 34.34 20.30
CA ALA A 376 -12.34 33.77 21.64
C ALA A 376 -13.17 32.48 21.74
N GLU A 377 -14.18 32.33 20.87
CA GLU A 377 -15.05 31.16 20.83
C GLU A 377 -15.09 30.59 19.41
N ASN A 378 -14.70 29.33 19.26
CA ASN A 378 -14.74 28.61 17.98
C ASN A 378 -15.51 27.30 18.12
N TYR A 379 -16.42 27.04 17.22
CA TYR A 379 -17.14 25.77 17.12
C TYR A 379 -16.66 25.02 15.88
N LYS A 380 -16.14 23.81 16.07
CA LYS A 380 -15.80 22.92 14.97
C LYS A 380 -16.95 21.95 14.73
N VAL A 381 -17.56 22.05 13.56
CA VAL A 381 -18.58 21.10 13.09
C VAL A 381 -17.94 20.25 12.00
N ASP A 382 -18.05 18.91 12.11
CA ASP A 382 -17.49 17.97 11.16
C ASP A 382 -18.51 16.89 10.83
N PHE A 383 -18.64 16.56 9.55
CA PHE A 383 -19.49 15.47 9.08
C PHE A 383 -18.75 14.13 9.25
N SER A 384 -19.35 13.23 9.99
CA SER A 384 -18.76 11.88 10.16
C SER A 384 -18.71 11.14 8.83
N SER A 385 -17.50 10.81 8.35
CA SER A 385 -17.26 10.07 7.12
C SER A 385 -17.96 10.72 5.90
N TYR A 386 -17.71 12.01 5.66
CA TYR A 386 -18.45 12.84 4.69
C TYR A 386 -18.53 12.20 3.29
N TYR A 387 -17.42 11.91 2.63
CA TYR A 387 -17.42 11.30 1.29
C TYR A 387 -18.10 9.91 1.23
N PRO A 388 -17.86 9.00 2.15
CA PRO A 388 -18.62 7.76 2.22
C PRO A 388 -20.13 7.99 2.40
N SER A 389 -20.52 9.00 3.18
CA SER A 389 -21.93 9.33 3.40
C SER A 389 -22.61 9.85 2.13
N ILE A 390 -21.92 10.69 1.33
CA ILE A 390 -22.40 11.13 0.02
C ILE A 390 -22.56 9.92 -0.92
N ALA A 391 -21.54 9.06 -1.02
CA ALA A 391 -21.61 7.88 -1.87
C ALA A 391 -22.78 6.96 -1.52
N MET A 392 -23.07 6.80 -0.22
CA MET A 392 -24.22 6.01 0.25
C MET A 392 -25.56 6.71 -0.01
N ALA A 393 -25.65 8.02 0.26
CA ALA A 393 -26.89 8.81 0.10
C ALA A 393 -27.34 8.85 -1.36
N LEU A 394 -26.41 9.02 -2.28
CA LEU A 394 -26.66 9.08 -3.71
C LEU A 394 -26.54 7.71 -4.42
N ASN A 395 -26.31 6.65 -3.68
CA ASN A 395 -26.11 5.28 -4.22
C ASN A 395 -25.05 5.19 -5.31
N LEU A 396 -23.97 5.97 -5.18
CA LEU A 396 -22.88 6.03 -6.15
C LEU A 396 -22.05 4.76 -6.12
N GLY A 397 -21.70 4.26 -7.28
CA GLY A 397 -20.79 3.13 -7.46
C GLY A 397 -20.55 2.82 -8.93
N PRO A 398 -19.43 2.19 -9.28
CA PRO A 398 -19.13 1.86 -10.67
C PRO A 398 -20.08 0.82 -11.28
N ASP A 399 -20.95 0.24 -10.49
CA ASP A 399 -22.00 -0.72 -10.86
C ASP A 399 -23.39 -0.08 -10.97
N THR A 400 -23.58 1.12 -10.43
CA THR A 400 -24.86 1.82 -10.40
C THR A 400 -24.84 3.19 -11.08
N THR A 401 -23.67 3.81 -11.24
CA THR A 401 -23.52 5.16 -11.78
C THR A 401 -23.02 5.11 -13.21
N ARG A 402 -23.58 5.94 -14.10
CA ARG A 402 -23.19 6.04 -15.50
C ARG A 402 -23.18 7.49 -15.95
N ILE A 403 -22.15 7.91 -16.65
CA ILE A 403 -22.12 9.18 -17.34
C ILE A 403 -22.93 9.04 -18.61
N VAL A 404 -24.02 9.82 -18.73
CA VAL A 404 -24.90 9.81 -19.90
C VAL A 404 -24.68 11.01 -20.80
N GLY A 405 -23.98 12.04 -20.35
CA GLY A 405 -23.65 13.22 -21.15
C GLY A 405 -23.17 14.40 -20.32
N TYR A 406 -23.16 15.55 -20.98
CA TYR A 406 -22.83 16.85 -20.40
C TYR A 406 -23.91 17.86 -20.78
N ASP A 407 -24.18 18.77 -19.86
CA ASP A 407 -25.12 19.89 -20.04
C ASP A 407 -24.41 21.24 -19.85
N GLU A 408 -25.10 22.35 -20.12
CA GLU A 408 -24.58 23.68 -19.85
C GLU A 408 -24.23 23.86 -18.37
N TYR A 409 -23.17 24.62 -18.12
CA TYR A 409 -22.70 24.84 -16.76
C TYR A 409 -23.68 25.65 -15.94
N THR A 410 -24.11 25.14 -14.80
CA THR A 410 -24.66 25.88 -13.66
C THR A 410 -23.99 25.37 -12.38
N PRO A 411 -23.84 26.18 -11.34
CA PRO A 411 -23.23 25.78 -10.09
C PRO A 411 -24.10 24.84 -9.24
N ASP A 412 -25.35 24.64 -9.63
CA ASP A 412 -26.32 23.90 -8.83
C ASP A 412 -26.28 22.42 -9.12
N ILE A 413 -26.41 21.61 -8.06
CA ILE A 413 -26.63 20.17 -8.13
C ILE A 413 -28.14 19.95 -8.24
N GLU A 414 -28.57 19.24 -9.25
CA GLU A 414 -29.97 18.99 -9.53
C GLU A 414 -30.21 17.49 -9.79
N PHE A 415 -31.30 16.95 -9.24
CA PHE A 415 -31.77 15.62 -9.62
C PHE A 415 -33.12 15.77 -10.31
N LYS A 416 -33.16 15.48 -11.59
CA LYS A 416 -34.34 15.66 -12.44
C LYS A 416 -34.46 14.52 -13.44
N ASP A 417 -35.66 13.98 -13.60
CA ASP A 417 -36.00 12.92 -14.56
C ASP A 417 -35.07 11.69 -14.48
N GLY A 418 -34.62 11.30 -13.25
CA GLY A 418 -33.71 10.18 -13.01
C GLY A 418 -32.24 10.47 -13.31
N ILE A 419 -31.92 11.72 -13.65
CA ILE A 419 -30.56 12.19 -13.93
C ILE A 419 -30.07 13.10 -12.81
N LEU A 420 -28.89 12.84 -12.29
CA LEU A 420 -28.18 13.72 -11.38
C LEU A 420 -27.26 14.64 -12.21
N TYR A 421 -27.45 15.93 -12.09
CA TYR A 421 -26.63 16.95 -12.71
C TYR A 421 -25.63 17.48 -11.70
N VAL A 422 -24.34 17.37 -12.01
CA VAL A 422 -23.25 17.75 -11.10
C VAL A 422 -22.32 18.73 -11.80
N PRO A 423 -22.06 19.93 -11.23
CA PRO A 423 -21.15 20.89 -11.82
C PRO A 423 -19.74 20.35 -11.89
N ASP A 424 -19.11 20.48 -13.06
CA ASP A 424 -17.69 20.24 -13.26
C ASP A 424 -17.02 21.55 -13.67
N ASN A 425 -16.46 22.25 -12.70
CA ASN A 425 -15.83 23.56 -12.87
C ASN A 425 -14.63 23.54 -13.82
N LYS A 426 -14.02 22.37 -14.06
CA LYS A 426 -12.84 22.25 -14.91
C LYS A 426 -13.17 22.27 -16.39
N VAL A 427 -14.26 21.65 -16.76
CA VAL A 427 -14.75 21.64 -18.14
C VAL A 427 -15.83 22.70 -18.39
N ASN A 428 -16.22 23.43 -17.34
CA ASN A 428 -17.29 24.41 -17.39
C ASN A 428 -18.59 23.83 -17.98
N LYS A 429 -18.96 22.65 -17.49
CA LYS A 429 -20.18 21.92 -17.86
C LYS A 429 -20.76 21.22 -16.63
N ARG A 430 -21.98 20.75 -16.72
CA ARG A 430 -22.54 19.81 -15.76
C ARG A 430 -22.39 18.39 -16.29
N LEU A 431 -21.89 17.51 -15.45
CA LEU A 431 -21.89 16.09 -15.70
C LEU A 431 -23.30 15.54 -15.48
N MET A 432 -23.82 14.81 -16.42
CA MET A 432 -25.12 14.13 -16.34
C MET A 432 -24.91 12.67 -15.99
N LEU A 433 -25.47 12.24 -14.86
CA LEU A 433 -25.30 10.89 -14.31
C LEU A 433 -26.64 10.19 -14.15
N SER A 434 -26.81 9.06 -14.79
CA SER A 434 -27.88 8.12 -14.49
C SER A 434 -27.45 7.24 -13.31
N ILE A 435 -28.32 7.09 -12.31
CA ILE A 435 -28.06 6.28 -11.13
C ILE A 435 -29.11 5.17 -11.03
N ASP A 436 -28.63 3.93 -11.02
CA ASP A 436 -29.49 2.77 -10.77
C ASP A 436 -29.88 2.72 -9.29
N ILE A 437 -31.15 2.92 -9.00
CA ILE A 437 -31.72 2.92 -7.64
C ILE A 437 -32.35 1.59 -7.24
N ASP A 438 -32.49 0.65 -8.16
CA ASP A 438 -33.17 -0.62 -7.92
C ASP A 438 -32.30 -1.59 -7.09
N LYS A 439 -30.99 -1.35 -7.07
CA LYS A 439 -30.05 -2.11 -6.24
C LYS A 439 -29.12 -1.19 -5.47
N LYS A 440 -28.54 -1.68 -4.39
CA LYS A 440 -27.49 -0.96 -3.67
C LYS A 440 -26.15 -1.07 -4.41
N SER A 441 -25.45 0.07 -4.52
CA SER A 441 -24.12 0.10 -5.13
C SER A 441 -23.09 -0.72 -4.33
N CYS A 442 -22.05 -1.15 -5.01
CA CYS A 442 -20.93 -1.80 -4.32
C CYS A 442 -20.30 -0.88 -3.27
N LEU A 443 -20.18 0.43 -3.53
CA LEU A 443 -19.69 1.38 -2.52
C LEU A 443 -20.62 1.53 -1.34
N TYR A 444 -21.95 1.59 -1.58
CA TYR A 444 -22.92 1.60 -0.48
C TYR A 444 -22.72 0.39 0.44
N THR A 445 -22.69 -0.79 -0.15
CA THR A 445 -22.56 -2.05 0.59
C THR A 445 -21.26 -2.07 1.40
N MET A 446 -20.14 -1.77 0.76
CA MET A 446 -18.82 -1.76 1.40
C MET A 446 -18.71 -0.71 2.52
N CYS A 447 -19.16 0.53 2.27
CA CYS A 447 -19.13 1.58 3.29
C CYS A 447 -20.01 1.23 4.48
N ASN A 448 -21.17 0.65 4.24
CA ASN A 448 -22.09 0.22 5.30
C ASN A 448 -21.49 -0.93 6.13
N GLU A 449 -20.96 -1.96 5.50
CA GLU A 449 -20.31 -3.10 6.18
C GLU A 449 -19.16 -2.62 7.07
N PHE A 450 -18.24 -1.80 6.57
CA PHE A 450 -17.13 -1.30 7.37
C PHE A 450 -17.58 -0.36 8.49
N LYS A 451 -18.64 0.41 8.27
CA LYS A 451 -19.25 1.24 9.31
C LYS A 451 -19.81 0.38 10.45
N GLU A 452 -20.52 -0.72 10.10
CA GLU A 452 -21.02 -1.67 11.10
C GLU A 452 -19.89 -2.41 11.82
N MET A 453 -18.89 -2.92 11.09
CA MET A 453 -17.70 -3.56 11.68
C MET A 453 -16.94 -2.62 12.62
N ARG A 454 -16.95 -1.32 12.37
CA ARG A 454 -16.24 -0.33 13.18
C ARG A 454 -16.94 0.01 14.50
N LYS A 455 -18.28 -0.13 14.59
CA LYS A 455 -19.07 0.26 15.78
C LYS A 455 -18.52 -0.32 17.08
N PRO A 456 -18.29 -1.66 17.22
CA PRO A 456 -17.81 -2.23 18.46
C PRO A 456 -16.41 -1.69 18.85
N TYR A 457 -15.51 -1.51 17.88
CA TYR A 457 -14.17 -1.01 18.13
C TYR A 457 -14.13 0.49 18.48
N LYS A 458 -15.07 1.29 17.96
CA LYS A 458 -15.19 2.71 18.34
C LYS A 458 -15.60 2.90 19.79
N LEU A 459 -16.34 1.95 20.35
CA LEU A 459 -16.75 1.95 21.76
C LEU A 459 -15.72 1.28 22.67
N GLY A 460 -14.82 0.47 22.12
CA GLY A 460 -13.77 -0.21 22.83
C GLY A 460 -12.70 0.75 23.36
N LYS A 461 -12.05 0.38 24.48
CA LYS A 461 -11.05 1.22 25.18
C LYS A 461 -9.63 0.74 25.03
N THR A 462 -9.41 -0.45 24.46
CA THR A 462 -8.09 -1.05 24.30
C THR A 462 -7.29 -0.39 23.16
N LYS A 463 -5.97 -0.53 23.20
CA LYS A 463 -5.10 -0.12 22.07
C LYS A 463 -5.47 -0.88 20.79
N GLU A 464 -5.82 -2.14 20.93
CA GLU A 464 -6.24 -3.00 19.82
C GLU A 464 -7.54 -2.50 19.18
N ASP A 465 -8.55 -2.14 19.98
CA ASP A 465 -9.80 -1.57 19.47
C ASP A 465 -9.55 -0.27 18.69
N LYS A 466 -8.68 0.60 19.21
CA LYS A 466 -8.30 1.84 18.53
C LYS A 466 -7.63 1.55 17.17
N SER A 467 -6.70 0.60 17.12
CA SER A 467 -6.02 0.20 15.90
C SER A 467 -7.00 -0.35 14.85
N LYS A 468 -7.90 -1.25 15.24
CA LYS A 468 -8.95 -1.81 14.37
C LYS A 468 -9.93 -0.73 13.89
N SER A 469 -10.37 0.17 14.78
CA SER A 469 -11.24 1.29 14.43
C SER A 469 -10.58 2.23 13.42
N ASN A 470 -9.28 2.52 13.56
CA ASN A 470 -8.51 3.35 12.64
C ASN A 470 -8.30 2.65 11.28
N ALA A 471 -7.97 1.35 11.30
CA ALA A 471 -7.86 0.55 10.09
C ALA A 471 -9.13 0.62 9.24
N LEU A 472 -10.29 0.37 9.84
CA LEU A 472 -11.58 0.43 9.16
C LEU A 472 -11.93 1.86 8.67
N LYS A 473 -11.54 2.90 9.41
CA LYS A 473 -11.69 4.29 8.96
C LYS A 473 -10.87 4.58 7.71
N ILE A 474 -9.62 4.12 7.68
CA ILE A 474 -8.75 4.29 6.51
C ILE A 474 -9.33 3.54 5.31
N MET A 475 -9.78 2.30 5.49
CA MET A 475 -10.38 1.50 4.42
C MET A 475 -11.57 2.22 3.78
N VAL A 476 -12.47 2.78 4.60
CA VAL A 476 -13.63 3.53 4.10
C VAL A 476 -13.21 4.82 3.37
N ASN A 477 -12.20 5.53 3.88
CA ASN A 477 -11.78 6.80 3.29
C ASN A 477 -11.01 6.64 1.97
N THR A 478 -10.42 5.47 1.69
CA THR A 478 -9.69 5.23 0.43
C THR A 478 -10.59 5.09 -0.79
N PHE A 479 -11.89 4.80 -0.62
CA PHE A 479 -12.82 4.56 -1.73
C PHE A 479 -12.96 5.75 -2.67
N TYR A 480 -13.02 6.96 -2.12
CA TYR A 480 -13.11 8.16 -2.93
C TYR A 480 -11.88 8.32 -3.84
N GLY A 481 -10.69 8.36 -3.26
CA GLY A 481 -9.44 8.59 -4.01
C GLY A 481 -9.17 7.51 -5.06
N ALA A 482 -9.59 6.27 -4.79
CA ALA A 482 -9.46 5.18 -5.75
C ALA A 482 -10.41 5.35 -6.95
N ASN A 483 -11.66 5.77 -6.73
CA ASN A 483 -12.59 6.03 -7.85
C ASN A 483 -12.15 7.24 -8.68
N ALA A 484 -11.59 8.27 -8.06
CA ALA A 484 -11.02 9.41 -8.77
C ALA A 484 -9.68 9.11 -9.49
N ASN A 485 -9.08 7.95 -9.27
CA ASN A 485 -7.80 7.58 -9.85
C ASN A 485 -7.96 7.06 -11.29
N PRO A 486 -7.35 7.74 -12.32
CA PRO A 486 -7.49 7.37 -13.72
C PRO A 486 -6.87 6.01 -14.09
N TYR A 487 -6.00 5.46 -13.24
CA TYR A 487 -5.26 4.22 -13.50
C TYR A 487 -5.88 2.97 -12.88
N ILE A 488 -6.95 3.12 -12.11
CA ILE A 488 -7.67 1.98 -11.51
C ILE A 488 -8.71 1.44 -12.47
N SER A 489 -8.74 0.13 -12.62
CA SER A 489 -9.67 -0.54 -13.54
C SER A 489 -11.07 -0.68 -12.96
N TYR A 490 -11.19 -0.92 -11.67
CA TYR A 490 -12.47 -1.15 -10.98
C TYR A 490 -13.09 0.09 -10.35
N GLY A 491 -12.48 1.27 -10.51
CA GLY A 491 -13.06 2.55 -10.09
C GLY A 491 -13.81 3.24 -11.22
N ASP A 492 -14.54 4.30 -10.91
CA ASP A 492 -15.17 5.17 -11.89
C ASP A 492 -14.99 6.66 -11.56
N MET A 493 -14.44 7.42 -12.52
CA MET A 493 -14.15 8.85 -12.36
C MET A 493 -15.42 9.69 -12.21
N GLY A 494 -16.54 9.29 -12.81
CA GLY A 494 -17.82 9.97 -12.62
C GLY A 494 -18.28 9.88 -11.16
N VAL A 495 -18.07 8.73 -10.52
CA VAL A 495 -18.32 8.55 -9.08
C VAL A 495 -17.40 9.46 -8.25
N GLY A 496 -16.11 9.49 -8.57
CA GLY A 496 -15.13 10.33 -7.86
C GLY A 496 -15.45 11.82 -7.97
N LEU A 497 -15.76 12.30 -9.18
CA LEU A 497 -16.18 13.69 -9.45
C LEU A 497 -17.42 14.08 -8.66
N THR A 498 -18.44 13.24 -8.70
CA THR A 498 -19.70 13.51 -8.02
C THR A 498 -19.52 13.68 -6.52
N ILE A 499 -18.72 12.80 -5.89
CA ILE A 499 -18.45 12.88 -4.44
C ILE A 499 -17.81 14.23 -4.05
N THR A 500 -16.98 14.81 -4.90
CA THR A 500 -16.32 16.09 -4.58
C THR A 500 -17.12 17.32 -4.97
N ALA A 501 -18.02 17.19 -5.91
CA ALA A 501 -18.85 18.32 -6.36
C ALA A 501 -20.08 18.53 -5.47
N VAL A 502 -20.57 17.47 -4.78
CA VAL A 502 -21.64 17.51 -3.78
C VAL A 502 -21.12 17.95 -2.40
#